data_c796d0814c0d833d6293719073901d0a
#
_entry.id   c796d0814c0d833d6293719073901d0a
#
_cell.length_a   1.000
_cell.length_b   1.000
_cell.length_c   1.000
_cell.angle_alpha   90.00
_cell.angle_beta   90.00
_cell.angle_gamma   90.00
#
_symmetry.space_group_name_H-M   'P 1'
#
loop_
_entity.id
_entity.type
_entity.pdbx_description
1 polymer ?
#
loop_
_entity_poly.entity_id
_entity_poly.type
_entity_poly.pdbx_seq_one_letter_code
_entity_poly.pdbx_strand_id
1 'polypeptide(L)'
;MLRNRFGSVLRLCVWCLLIPAPAFAQSATRPHADSGLLRNLNASVEELTAQVSLSVVQVLVTGYGPIDDHARGDTGLVIGRQRAIGSGAIVDPDGYIITNAHVVAGARRVQVVLHRDTTASGPVRSLATSASQTVDARIVGTANDIDLALLKVDVAGLRALPLAEYDDIRQGEIVFAFGSPEGLRNSVTMGVVSSVARQPDPDSPTIYIQTDAPINPGNSGGPLVNVDGELVGLNTFILSESGGSQGLGFAIPSAIVASAYPQLKKYGHLHRGLMGFSMQAITPELAAALDLPRTSGVVVSDVLPDSAAEEAGLGIEDVVDTVNGKAVESVPMLSLELSRYAAGETVTLGLLRGMETMSAEITVRELPHPIDDVSALADPEKGSVPKLGIIGIDVADETAALLPALRISSGVFVVARTRVVSGNGVPLMAGDVIHSVNGITVRSIDGLRVLLGDATSDSELVLQVERNGQLQFATCRIY
;
A
#
# COMPACT_ATOMS: atom_id res chain seq x y z
N MET A 1 -58.38 -64.74 -37.83
CA MET A 1 -58.49 -66.10 -38.45
C MET A 1 -57.34 -66.94 -37.96
N LEU A 2 -57.71 -68.02 -37.25
CA LEU A 2 -57.11 -69.36 -37.27
C LEU A 2 -55.63 -69.46 -36.81
N ARG A 3 -55.38 -70.02 -35.70
CA ARG A 3 -55.54 -71.37 -35.11
C ARG A 3 -54.21 -72.09 -34.94
N ASN A 4 -53.87 -72.33 -33.64
CA ASN A 4 -53.54 -73.66 -33.05
C ASN A 4 -52.41 -74.53 -33.68
N ARG A 5 -51.47 -75.01 -32.93
CA ARG A 5 -51.56 -76.24 -32.10
C ARG A 5 -50.17 -76.62 -31.50
N PHE A 6 -50.11 -76.85 -30.22
CA PHE A 6 -49.65 -78.05 -29.49
C PHE A 6 -48.34 -78.74 -29.89
N GLY A 7 -47.51 -78.94 -28.89
CA GLY A 7 -46.50 -79.98 -28.80
C GLY A 7 -45.71 -79.98 -27.51
N SER A 8 -46.28 -80.71 -26.53
CA SER A 8 -45.56 -81.12 -25.31
C SER A 8 -44.34 -81.95 -25.65
N VAL A 9 -43.29 -81.95 -24.86
CA VAL A 9 -42.64 -83.09 -24.21
C VAL A 9 -41.26 -82.74 -23.63
N LEU A 10 -41.11 -83.13 -22.44
CA LEU A 10 -40.02 -83.75 -21.72
C LEU A 10 -39.15 -82.89 -20.76
N ARG A 11 -39.41 -83.03 -19.52
CA ARG A 11 -38.60 -82.62 -18.35
C ARG A 11 -37.33 -83.47 -18.32
N LEU A 12 -36.20 -82.78 -18.26
CA LEU A 12 -34.99 -83.35 -17.76
C LEU A 12 -34.37 -82.41 -16.69
N CYS A 13 -34.47 -82.87 -15.44
CA CYS A 13 -33.86 -82.21 -14.29
C CYS A 13 -32.38 -82.49 -14.36
N VAL A 14 -31.54 -81.44 -14.60
CA VAL A 14 -30.14 -81.49 -14.34
C VAL A 14 -29.84 -80.57 -13.15
N TRP A 15 -29.55 -81.17 -12.03
CA TRP A 15 -29.03 -80.50 -10.89
C TRP A 15 -27.56 -80.09 -11.17
N CYS A 16 -27.29 -78.83 -11.49
CA CYS A 16 -25.99 -78.29 -11.45
C CYS A 16 -25.65 -77.82 -10.04
N LEU A 17 -24.77 -78.52 -9.36
CA LEU A 17 -24.13 -78.07 -8.13
C LEU A 17 -23.40 -76.75 -8.40
N LEU A 18 -23.97 -75.64 -7.93
CA LEU A 18 -23.29 -74.34 -7.82
C LEU A 18 -22.30 -74.43 -6.65
N ILE A 19 -21.03 -74.62 -6.93
CA ILE A 19 -19.92 -74.41 -5.97
C ILE A 19 -19.72 -72.86 -5.95
N PRO A 20 -19.87 -72.22 -4.81
CA PRO A 20 -19.53 -70.81 -4.71
C PRO A 20 -17.98 -70.66 -4.82
N ALA A 21 -17.52 -70.06 -5.89
CA ALA A 21 -16.12 -69.60 -5.99
C ALA A 21 -15.85 -68.54 -4.91
N PRO A 22 -14.78 -68.63 -4.13
CA PRO A 22 -14.42 -67.57 -3.21
C PRO A 22 -14.11 -66.30 -4.00
N ALA A 23 -14.96 -65.26 -3.86
CA ALA A 23 -14.63 -63.93 -4.33
C ALA A 23 -13.41 -63.44 -3.57
N PHE A 24 -12.21 -63.55 -4.15
CA PHE A 24 -11.06 -62.77 -3.72
C PHE A 24 -11.42 -61.31 -3.93
N ALA A 25 -11.88 -60.65 -2.87
CA ALA A 25 -11.91 -59.20 -2.81
C ALA A 25 -10.44 -58.76 -2.89
N GLN A 26 -10.00 -58.42 -4.10
CA GLN A 26 -8.78 -57.62 -4.26
C GLN A 26 -9.06 -56.27 -3.60
N SER A 27 -8.58 -56.17 -2.37
CA SER A 27 -8.41 -54.92 -1.69
C SER A 27 -7.48 -54.10 -2.58
N ALA A 28 -8.02 -53.25 -3.44
CA ALA A 28 -7.27 -52.27 -4.16
C ALA A 28 -6.70 -51.34 -3.09
N THR A 29 -5.48 -51.62 -2.64
CA THR A 29 -4.65 -50.65 -1.94
C THR A 29 -4.51 -49.46 -2.89
N ARG A 30 -5.32 -48.43 -2.67
CA ARG A 30 -5.08 -47.12 -3.27
C ARG A 30 -3.64 -46.77 -2.90
N PRO A 31 -2.77 -46.43 -3.88
CA PRO A 31 -1.45 -45.92 -3.54
C PRO A 31 -1.69 -44.74 -2.63
N HIS A 32 -1.30 -44.83 -1.37
CA HIS A 32 -1.17 -43.68 -0.50
C HIS A 32 -0.10 -42.82 -1.17
N ALA A 33 -0.55 -41.84 -1.98
CA ALA A 33 0.30 -40.70 -2.28
C ALA A 33 0.90 -40.27 -0.96
N ASP A 34 2.19 -39.93 -0.96
CA ASP A 34 2.96 -39.61 0.24
C ASP A 34 2.26 -38.49 1.03
N SER A 35 1.31 -38.88 1.87
CA SER A 35 0.48 -37.95 2.65
C SER A 35 1.30 -37.18 3.69
N GLY A 36 2.59 -37.55 3.85
CA GLY A 36 3.54 -36.89 4.72
C GLY A 36 3.90 -35.50 4.21
N LEU A 37 4.24 -35.38 2.94
CA LEU A 37 4.61 -34.09 2.34
C LEU A 37 3.46 -33.08 2.39
N LEU A 38 2.25 -33.49 1.99
CA LEU A 38 1.06 -32.63 2.01
C LEU A 38 0.66 -32.23 3.43
N ARG A 39 0.81 -33.13 4.41
CA ARG A 39 0.56 -32.80 5.82
C ARG A 39 1.57 -31.82 6.37
N ASN A 40 2.85 -31.98 6.02
CA ASN A 40 3.91 -31.05 6.44
C ASN A 40 3.66 -29.66 5.82
N LEU A 41 3.35 -29.60 4.53
CA LEU A 41 3.00 -28.34 3.87
C LEU A 41 1.79 -27.67 4.56
N ASN A 42 0.72 -28.44 4.83
CA ASN A 42 -0.45 -27.90 5.52
C ASN A 42 -0.09 -27.36 6.91
N ALA A 43 0.70 -28.10 7.69
CA ALA A 43 1.15 -27.66 9.01
C ALA A 43 1.98 -26.38 8.94
N SER A 44 2.90 -26.28 7.96
CA SER A 44 3.73 -25.09 7.75
C SER A 44 2.89 -23.87 7.36
N VAL A 45 1.90 -24.04 6.48
CA VAL A 45 0.99 -22.94 6.08
C VAL A 45 0.10 -22.52 7.25
N GLU A 46 -0.39 -23.46 8.07
CA GLU A 46 -1.17 -23.14 9.27
C GLU A 46 -0.33 -22.35 10.28
N GLU A 47 0.92 -22.76 10.52
CA GLU A 47 1.84 -22.08 11.42
C GLU A 47 2.17 -20.67 10.93
N LEU A 48 2.53 -20.52 9.65
CA LEU A 48 2.78 -19.24 9.01
C LEU A 48 1.56 -18.30 9.15
N THR A 49 0.37 -18.82 8.82
CA THR A 49 -0.87 -18.07 8.92
C THR A 49 -1.13 -17.58 10.35
N ALA A 50 -0.93 -18.45 11.34
CA ALA A 50 -1.10 -18.10 12.74
C ALA A 50 -0.12 -17.02 13.21
N GLN A 51 1.12 -17.07 12.73
CA GLN A 51 2.16 -16.09 13.07
C GLN A 51 1.89 -14.73 12.42
N VAL A 52 1.66 -14.70 11.11
CA VAL A 52 1.49 -13.46 10.31
C VAL A 52 0.19 -12.75 10.69
N SER A 53 -0.90 -13.49 10.96
CA SER A 53 -2.20 -12.91 11.32
C SER A 53 -2.17 -11.97 12.52
N LEU A 54 -1.21 -12.12 13.44
CA LEU A 54 -1.04 -11.22 14.59
C LEU A 54 -0.50 -9.84 14.18
N SER A 55 0.14 -9.75 13.04
CA SER A 55 0.71 -8.52 12.47
C SER A 55 -0.20 -7.88 11.42
N VAL A 56 -1.32 -8.52 11.07
CA VAL A 56 -2.30 -8.02 10.09
C VAL A 56 -3.48 -7.40 10.82
N VAL A 57 -3.86 -6.21 10.40
CA VAL A 57 -4.96 -5.46 11.02
C VAL A 57 -6.02 -5.10 9.99
N GLN A 58 -7.26 -4.97 10.46
CA GLN A 58 -8.31 -4.33 9.68
C GLN A 58 -8.29 -2.83 9.91
N VAL A 59 -8.34 -2.06 8.84
CA VAL A 59 -8.43 -0.61 8.87
C VAL A 59 -9.87 -0.20 8.55
N LEU A 60 -10.52 0.43 9.51
CA LEU A 60 -11.89 0.92 9.40
C LEU A 60 -11.87 2.43 9.23
N VAL A 61 -12.33 2.90 8.10
CA VAL A 61 -12.36 4.32 7.77
C VAL A 61 -13.79 4.81 7.75
N THR A 62 -14.02 5.95 8.38
CA THR A 62 -15.28 6.67 8.28
C THR A 62 -15.02 8.04 7.65
N GLY A 63 -15.68 8.31 6.55
CA GLY A 63 -15.65 9.59 5.82
C GLY A 63 -17.05 10.04 5.45
N TYR A 64 -17.14 11.08 4.64
CA TYR A 64 -18.36 11.53 3.99
C TYR A 64 -18.11 11.57 2.47
N GLY A 65 -19.06 11.10 1.73
CA GLY A 65 -19.00 11.10 0.28
C GLY A 65 -20.40 11.05 -0.34
N PRO A 66 -20.48 11.15 -1.68
CA PRO A 66 -21.74 11.01 -2.36
C PRO A 66 -22.32 9.62 -2.10
N ILE A 67 -23.60 9.57 -1.70
CA ILE A 67 -24.36 8.32 -1.63
C ILE A 67 -25.16 8.22 -2.92
N ASP A 68 -24.95 7.15 -3.67
CA ASP A 68 -25.81 6.79 -4.81
C ASP A 68 -27.14 6.28 -4.27
N ASP A 69 -28.11 7.17 -4.12
CA ASP A 69 -29.48 6.79 -3.75
C ASP A 69 -30.31 6.47 -5.03
N HIS A 70 -29.86 5.45 -5.76
CA HIS A 70 -30.60 4.96 -6.94
C HIS A 70 -32.03 4.47 -6.65
N ALA A 71 -32.39 4.35 -5.36
CA ALA A 71 -33.71 3.85 -4.97
C ALA A 71 -34.81 4.91 -4.94
N ARG A 72 -34.50 6.19 -5.03
CA ARG A 72 -35.49 7.30 -4.86
C ARG A 72 -35.70 8.21 -6.05
N GLY A 73 -34.98 8.03 -7.16
CA GLY A 73 -35.21 8.81 -8.37
C GLY A 73 -34.95 10.31 -8.21
N ASP A 74 -34.27 10.73 -7.15
CA ASP A 74 -33.90 12.12 -6.92
C ASP A 74 -32.53 12.39 -7.53
N THR A 75 -32.42 13.45 -8.33
CA THR A 75 -31.19 13.85 -9.02
C THR A 75 -30.28 14.71 -8.16
N GLY A 76 -30.56 14.84 -6.87
CA GLY A 76 -29.77 15.58 -5.89
C GLY A 76 -28.54 14.78 -5.43
N LEU A 77 -27.37 15.42 -5.40
CA LEU A 77 -26.17 14.87 -4.78
C LEU A 77 -26.39 14.79 -3.26
N VAL A 78 -26.64 13.57 -2.74
CA VAL A 78 -26.77 13.33 -1.31
C VAL A 78 -25.39 12.97 -0.76
N ILE A 79 -24.85 13.80 0.12
CA ILE A 79 -23.62 13.51 0.87
C ILE A 79 -23.98 12.80 2.16
N GLY A 80 -23.46 11.60 2.32
CA GLY A 80 -23.69 10.82 3.52
C GLY A 80 -22.43 10.15 4.05
N ARG A 81 -22.59 9.49 5.20
CA ARG A 81 -21.50 8.80 5.86
C ARG A 81 -21.12 7.54 5.06
N GLN A 82 -19.90 7.53 4.57
CA GLN A 82 -19.30 6.36 3.92
C GLN A 82 -18.38 5.63 4.90
N ARG A 83 -18.35 4.31 4.77
CA ARG A 83 -17.39 3.46 5.47
C ARG A 83 -16.57 2.73 4.43
N ALA A 84 -15.25 2.84 4.55
CA ALA A 84 -14.31 2.02 3.80
C ALA A 84 -13.63 1.03 4.76
N ILE A 85 -13.31 -0.13 4.23
CA ILE A 85 -12.61 -1.19 4.95
C ILE A 85 -11.42 -1.58 4.11
N GLY A 86 -10.26 -1.62 4.74
CA GLY A 86 -9.03 -2.11 4.17
C GLY A 86 -8.25 -2.90 5.20
N SER A 87 -7.04 -3.21 4.87
CA SER A 87 -6.09 -3.92 5.72
C SER A 87 -4.87 -3.05 6.01
N GLY A 88 -4.05 -3.48 6.97
CA GLY A 88 -2.76 -2.90 7.27
C GLY A 88 -1.81 -3.93 7.82
N ALA A 89 -0.51 -3.64 7.74
CA ALA A 89 0.55 -4.44 8.34
C ALA A 89 1.23 -3.66 9.47
N ILE A 90 1.37 -4.27 10.64
CA ILE A 90 2.14 -3.70 11.74
C ILE A 90 3.62 -3.85 11.38
N VAL A 91 4.35 -2.74 11.30
CA VAL A 91 5.78 -2.71 10.92
C VAL A 91 6.69 -2.30 12.07
N ASP A 92 6.12 -1.89 13.21
CA ASP A 92 6.87 -1.47 14.39
C ASP A 92 6.10 -1.85 15.67
N PRO A 93 6.77 -2.47 16.67
CA PRO A 93 6.12 -2.85 17.93
C PRO A 93 5.48 -1.70 18.70
N ASP A 94 5.91 -0.46 18.43
CA ASP A 94 5.33 0.75 19.02
C ASP A 94 3.96 1.12 18.43
N GLY A 95 3.43 0.33 17.48
CA GLY A 95 2.09 0.53 16.94
C GLY A 95 2.05 1.36 15.65
N TYR A 96 3.13 1.36 14.88
CA TYR A 96 3.11 1.87 13.52
C TYR A 96 2.62 0.80 12.55
N ILE A 97 1.69 1.21 11.69
CA ILE A 97 0.99 0.35 10.75
C ILE A 97 1.09 0.98 9.37
N ILE A 98 1.52 0.20 8.40
CA ILE A 98 1.52 0.61 6.98
C ILE A 98 0.25 0.12 6.30
N THR A 99 -0.33 0.96 5.45
CA THR A 99 -1.51 0.65 4.62
C THR A 99 -1.44 1.45 3.32
N ASN A 100 -2.39 1.29 2.42
CA ASN A 100 -2.46 2.13 1.23
C ASN A 100 -3.03 3.52 1.54
N ALA A 101 -2.57 4.53 0.79
CA ALA A 101 -3.08 5.91 0.92
C ALA A 101 -4.55 6.01 0.51
N HIS A 102 -4.97 5.29 -0.55
CA HIS A 102 -6.37 5.26 -0.97
C HIS A 102 -7.31 4.68 0.09
N VAL A 103 -6.85 3.77 0.96
CA VAL A 103 -7.66 3.21 2.06
C VAL A 103 -8.06 4.28 3.06
N VAL A 104 -7.19 5.26 3.31
CA VAL A 104 -7.42 6.34 4.29
C VAL A 104 -7.77 7.68 3.64
N ALA A 105 -7.91 7.72 2.32
CA ALA A 105 -8.27 8.94 1.61
C ALA A 105 -9.62 9.48 2.08
N GLY A 106 -9.71 10.79 2.36
CA GLY A 106 -10.93 11.43 2.85
C GLY A 106 -11.41 10.98 4.24
N ALA A 107 -10.55 10.26 4.98
CA ALA A 107 -10.88 9.75 6.31
C ALA A 107 -11.11 10.89 7.30
N ARG A 108 -12.26 10.88 8.00
CA ARG A 108 -12.50 11.69 9.20
C ARG A 108 -12.15 10.95 10.47
N ARG A 109 -12.26 9.65 10.45
CA ARG A 109 -11.87 8.77 11.54
C ARG A 109 -11.28 7.50 10.97
N VAL A 110 -10.14 7.13 11.50
CA VAL A 110 -9.49 5.85 11.22
C VAL A 110 -9.48 5.04 12.51
N GLN A 111 -9.93 3.81 12.42
CA GLN A 111 -9.87 2.84 13.52
C GLN A 111 -9.18 1.58 13.02
N VAL A 112 -8.48 0.94 13.93
CA VAL A 112 -7.76 -0.31 13.64
C VAL A 112 -8.29 -1.40 14.56
N VAL A 113 -8.58 -2.56 13.99
CA VAL A 113 -8.93 -3.76 14.75
C VAL A 113 -7.66 -4.59 14.92
N LEU A 114 -7.16 -4.60 16.14
CA LEU A 114 -5.99 -5.39 16.54
C LEU A 114 -6.42 -6.80 16.95
N HIS A 115 -5.64 -7.79 16.55
CA HIS A 115 -5.81 -9.17 16.99
C HIS A 115 -4.94 -9.43 18.21
N ARG A 116 -5.52 -10.02 19.25
CA ARG A 116 -4.78 -10.48 20.43
C ARG A 116 -4.60 -11.99 20.38
N ASP A 117 -3.42 -12.43 20.76
CA ASP A 117 -3.15 -13.84 20.95
C ASP A 117 -3.98 -14.35 22.13
N THR A 118 -5.00 -15.13 21.84
CA THR A 118 -5.73 -15.87 22.89
C THR A 118 -5.20 -17.28 22.89
N THR A 119 -4.52 -17.66 23.95
CA THR A 119 -3.94 -18.99 24.20
C THR A 119 -4.99 -20.12 24.36
N ALA A 120 -6.13 -20.01 23.71
CA ALA A 120 -7.18 -21.03 23.72
C ALA A 120 -6.84 -22.15 22.74
N SER A 121 -6.39 -23.28 23.30
CA SER A 121 -6.17 -24.53 22.58
C SER A 121 -7.50 -25.23 22.32
N GLY A 122 -7.89 -25.41 21.04
CA GLY A 122 -9.07 -26.21 20.68
C GLY A 122 -9.36 -26.18 19.17
N PRO A 123 -10.03 -27.23 18.63
CA PRO A 123 -10.30 -27.37 17.18
C PRO A 123 -11.33 -26.39 16.59
N VAL A 124 -11.99 -25.56 17.40
CA VAL A 124 -12.96 -24.54 16.96
C VAL A 124 -12.34 -23.14 17.10
N ARG A 125 -11.16 -22.95 16.50
CA ARG A 125 -10.38 -21.72 16.63
C ARG A 125 -10.91 -20.51 15.84
N SER A 126 -11.85 -20.69 14.93
CA SER A 126 -12.05 -19.66 13.90
C SER A 126 -13.14 -18.62 14.18
N LEU A 127 -14.07 -18.81 15.08
CA LEU A 127 -15.25 -17.93 15.12
C LEU A 127 -15.62 -17.26 16.44
N ALA A 128 -15.11 -17.73 17.59
CA ALA A 128 -15.66 -17.27 18.87
C ALA A 128 -14.69 -16.70 19.89
N THR A 129 -13.35 -16.81 19.73
CA THR A 129 -12.40 -16.56 20.82
C THR A 129 -11.25 -15.59 20.54
N SER A 130 -11.14 -15.03 19.35
CA SER A 130 -10.15 -13.97 19.12
C SER A 130 -10.67 -12.67 19.74
N ALA A 131 -10.15 -12.31 20.91
CA ALA A 131 -10.38 -11.00 21.48
C ALA A 131 -9.80 -9.93 20.53
N SER A 132 -10.66 -9.30 19.74
CA SER A 132 -10.27 -8.16 18.92
C SER A 132 -10.49 -6.88 19.69
N GLN A 133 -9.53 -5.97 19.63
CA GLN A 133 -9.64 -4.65 20.20
C GLN A 133 -9.69 -3.63 19.06
N THR A 134 -10.76 -2.85 19.01
CA THR A 134 -10.82 -1.70 18.11
C THR A 134 -10.24 -0.48 18.81
N VAL A 135 -9.25 0.14 18.21
CA VAL A 135 -8.56 1.33 18.71
C VAL A 135 -8.59 2.42 17.65
N ASP A 136 -8.57 3.67 18.10
CA ASP A 136 -8.43 4.79 17.18
C ASP A 136 -6.98 4.87 16.67
N ALA A 137 -6.84 5.17 15.40
CA ALA A 137 -5.55 5.36 14.74
C ALA A 137 -5.46 6.78 14.20
N ARG A 138 -4.28 7.37 14.28
CA ARG A 138 -3.97 8.63 13.61
C ARG A 138 -3.14 8.36 12.33
N ILE A 139 -3.39 9.14 11.30
CA ILE A 139 -2.54 9.17 10.12
C ILE A 139 -1.28 9.96 10.50
N VAL A 140 -0.12 9.35 10.36
CA VAL A 140 1.20 9.97 10.61
C VAL A 140 1.64 10.71 9.37
N GLY A 141 1.49 10.09 8.20
CA GLY A 141 1.84 10.64 6.91
C GLY A 141 1.28 9.82 5.76
N THR A 142 1.28 10.42 4.58
CA THR A 142 0.83 9.79 3.33
C THR A 142 1.80 10.12 2.19
N ALA A 143 1.94 9.17 1.28
CA ALA A 143 2.65 9.31 0.02
C ALA A 143 1.71 8.83 -1.10
N ASN A 144 0.87 9.75 -1.58
CA ASN A 144 -0.23 9.43 -2.49
C ASN A 144 0.23 8.91 -3.86
N ASP A 145 1.38 9.34 -4.29
CA ASP A 145 1.98 8.99 -5.58
C ASP A 145 2.51 7.55 -5.65
N ILE A 146 2.87 6.98 -4.49
CA ILE A 146 3.23 5.56 -4.35
C ILE A 146 2.19 4.77 -3.55
N ASP A 147 1.04 5.40 -3.27
CA ASP A 147 -0.12 4.83 -2.58
C ASP A 147 0.20 4.22 -1.20
N LEU A 148 1.05 4.88 -0.40
CA LEU A 148 1.38 4.47 0.97
C LEU A 148 0.84 5.45 2.01
N ALA A 149 0.40 4.91 3.15
CA ALA A 149 0.05 5.66 4.35
C ALA A 149 0.61 4.99 5.60
N LEU A 150 1.08 5.80 6.53
CA LEU A 150 1.55 5.37 7.85
C LEU A 150 0.54 5.77 8.91
N LEU A 151 0.06 4.79 9.66
CA LEU A 151 -0.84 4.97 10.79
C LEU A 151 -0.09 4.75 12.10
N LYS A 152 -0.61 5.32 13.19
CA LYS A 152 -0.14 5.09 14.55
C LYS A 152 -1.31 4.84 15.48
N VAL A 153 -1.22 3.76 16.22
CA VAL A 153 -2.11 3.44 17.35
C VAL A 153 -1.36 3.59 18.68
N ASP A 154 -2.05 4.01 19.74
CA ASP A 154 -1.44 4.18 21.07
C ASP A 154 -1.45 2.84 21.84
N VAL A 155 -0.90 1.82 21.21
CA VAL A 155 -0.70 0.48 21.77
C VAL A 155 0.73 0.06 21.44
N ALA A 156 1.46 -0.38 22.46
CA ALA A 156 2.83 -0.88 22.31
C ALA A 156 2.90 -2.40 22.50
N GLY A 157 4.03 -2.99 22.16
CA GLY A 157 4.28 -4.42 22.29
C GLY A 157 3.54 -5.25 21.24
N LEU A 158 3.20 -4.62 20.11
CA LEU A 158 2.58 -5.30 18.99
C LEU A 158 3.61 -6.18 18.24
N ARG A 159 3.12 -7.23 17.61
CA ARG A 159 3.98 -8.07 16.77
C ARG A 159 4.18 -7.40 15.41
N ALA A 160 5.38 -6.88 15.17
CA ALA A 160 5.75 -6.31 13.89
C ALA A 160 6.09 -7.42 12.88
N LEU A 161 5.74 -7.17 11.62
CA LEU A 161 6.10 -8.02 10.49
C LEU A 161 7.48 -7.60 9.99
N PRO A 162 8.46 -8.51 9.87
CA PRO A 162 9.75 -8.19 9.27
C PRO A 162 9.57 -7.90 7.78
N LEU A 163 10.40 -7.01 7.24
CA LEU A 163 10.47 -6.73 5.80
C LEU A 163 11.44 -7.72 5.15
N ALA A 164 11.03 -8.33 4.04
CA ALA A 164 11.92 -9.14 3.22
C ALA A 164 12.95 -8.26 2.52
N GLU A 165 14.19 -8.74 2.43
CA GLU A 165 15.21 -8.11 1.59
C GLU A 165 14.78 -8.24 0.11
N TYR A 166 14.51 -7.11 -0.53
CA TYR A 166 13.97 -7.10 -1.89
C TYR A 166 14.89 -7.82 -2.89
N ASP A 167 16.20 -7.70 -2.71
CA ASP A 167 17.21 -8.31 -3.60
C ASP A 167 17.19 -9.85 -3.55
N ASP A 168 16.55 -10.45 -2.56
CA ASP A 168 16.41 -11.89 -2.41
C ASP A 168 15.10 -12.43 -3.01
N ILE A 169 14.16 -11.54 -3.36
CA ILE A 169 12.87 -11.93 -3.94
C ILE A 169 13.06 -12.44 -5.37
N ARG A 170 12.47 -13.60 -5.68
CA ARG A 170 12.61 -14.25 -6.98
C ARG A 170 11.24 -14.52 -7.62
N GLN A 171 11.19 -14.40 -8.95
CA GLN A 171 10.03 -14.86 -9.71
C GLN A 171 9.81 -16.37 -9.51
N GLY A 172 8.56 -16.75 -9.24
CA GLY A 172 8.16 -18.12 -8.92
C GLY A 172 8.20 -18.46 -7.43
N GLU A 173 8.65 -17.55 -6.57
CA GLU A 173 8.61 -17.70 -5.11
C GLU A 173 7.17 -17.75 -4.61
N ILE A 174 6.89 -18.71 -3.69
CA ILE A 174 5.55 -18.82 -3.09
C ILE A 174 5.31 -17.65 -2.16
N VAL A 175 4.15 -17.02 -2.32
CA VAL A 175 3.71 -15.89 -1.49
C VAL A 175 2.27 -16.06 -1.02
N PHE A 176 1.97 -15.40 0.09
CA PHE A 176 0.66 -15.41 0.72
C PHE A 176 0.16 -13.96 0.88
N ALA A 177 -0.99 -13.65 0.28
CA ALA A 177 -1.64 -12.37 0.47
C ALA A 177 -2.60 -12.44 1.66
N PHE A 178 -2.38 -11.58 2.64
CA PHE A 178 -3.22 -11.47 3.83
C PHE A 178 -4.09 -10.22 3.75
N GLY A 179 -5.26 -10.30 4.37
CA GLY A 179 -6.16 -9.18 4.49
C GLY A 179 -7.38 -9.49 5.35
N SER A 180 -8.23 -8.49 5.52
CA SER A 180 -9.47 -8.58 6.29
C SER A 180 -10.66 -8.07 5.47
N PRO A 181 -11.02 -8.75 4.34
CA PRO A 181 -12.05 -8.31 3.44
C PRO A 181 -13.43 -8.29 4.14
N GLU A 182 -14.24 -7.26 3.87
CA GLU A 182 -15.66 -7.14 4.25
C GLU A 182 -16.01 -7.53 5.69
N GLY A 183 -15.06 -7.33 6.64
CA GLY A 183 -15.27 -7.75 8.03
C GLY A 183 -15.04 -9.24 8.29
N LEU A 184 -14.67 -10.01 7.27
CA LEU A 184 -14.16 -11.37 7.42
C LEU A 184 -12.72 -11.29 7.91
N ARG A 185 -12.48 -11.81 9.11
CA ARG A 185 -11.17 -11.71 9.76
C ARG A 185 -10.16 -12.64 9.09
N ASN A 186 -8.96 -12.11 8.84
CA ASN A 186 -7.78 -12.90 8.45
C ASN A 186 -8.04 -13.86 7.28
N SER A 187 -8.36 -13.30 6.13
CA SER A 187 -8.32 -14.06 4.88
C SER A 187 -6.88 -14.21 4.42
N VAL A 188 -6.52 -15.40 3.98
CA VAL A 188 -5.24 -15.68 3.36
C VAL A 188 -5.46 -16.34 2.00
N THR A 189 -4.72 -15.88 1.01
CA THR A 189 -4.67 -16.50 -0.32
C THR A 189 -3.23 -16.79 -0.68
N MET A 190 -2.99 -17.82 -1.47
CA MET A 190 -1.66 -18.28 -1.86
C MET A 190 -1.47 -18.17 -3.36
N GLY A 191 -0.28 -17.81 -3.79
CA GLY A 191 0.16 -17.76 -5.17
C GLY A 191 1.67 -17.70 -5.24
N VAL A 192 2.19 -17.13 -6.34
CA VAL A 192 3.62 -16.93 -6.54
C VAL A 192 3.92 -15.48 -6.94
N VAL A 193 5.17 -15.08 -6.81
CA VAL A 193 5.69 -13.86 -7.43
C VAL A 193 5.71 -14.08 -8.95
N SER A 194 4.79 -13.45 -9.67
CA SER A 194 4.73 -13.52 -11.15
C SER A 194 5.77 -12.62 -11.81
N SER A 195 6.14 -11.51 -11.16
CA SER A 195 7.21 -10.60 -11.57
C SER A 195 7.68 -9.78 -10.39
N VAL A 196 8.98 -9.58 -10.24
CA VAL A 196 9.56 -8.79 -9.14
C VAL A 196 9.44 -7.29 -9.36
N ALA A 197 9.42 -6.83 -10.62
CA ALA A 197 9.27 -5.42 -10.98
C ALA A 197 8.35 -5.27 -12.19
N ARG A 198 7.20 -4.67 -12.00
CA ARG A 198 6.20 -4.38 -13.04
C ARG A 198 5.76 -2.93 -12.95
N GLN A 199 5.61 -2.32 -14.10
CA GLN A 199 5.01 -1.00 -14.27
C GLN A 199 3.75 -1.18 -15.14
N PRO A 200 2.57 -1.36 -14.51
CA PRO A 200 1.32 -1.62 -15.25
C PRO A 200 0.87 -0.44 -16.10
N ASP A 201 1.17 0.77 -15.64
CA ASP A 201 0.91 2.02 -16.33
C ASP A 201 2.25 2.68 -16.70
N PRO A 202 2.59 2.77 -18.01
CA PRO A 202 3.83 3.40 -18.46
C PRO A 202 3.97 4.87 -18.04
N ASP A 203 2.86 5.58 -17.83
CA ASP A 203 2.84 6.98 -17.43
C ASP A 203 2.99 7.17 -15.92
N SER A 204 2.86 6.09 -15.13
CA SER A 204 3.07 6.10 -13.69
C SER A 204 4.47 5.61 -13.33
N PRO A 205 5.26 6.35 -12.52
CA PRO A 205 6.58 5.91 -12.10
C PRO A 205 6.55 4.75 -11.09
N THR A 206 5.38 4.33 -10.65
CA THR A 206 5.25 3.36 -9.57
C THR A 206 5.51 1.93 -10.05
N ILE A 207 6.36 1.24 -9.33
CA ILE A 207 6.74 -0.15 -9.60
C ILE A 207 6.07 -1.07 -8.59
N TYR A 208 5.66 -2.25 -9.06
CA TYR A 208 4.95 -3.24 -8.27
C TYR A 208 5.56 -4.64 -8.41
N ILE A 209 5.42 -5.43 -7.36
CA ILE A 209 5.52 -6.88 -7.46
C ILE A 209 4.18 -7.38 -8.02
N GLN A 210 4.23 -8.20 -9.06
CA GLN A 210 3.06 -8.88 -9.60
C GLN A 210 2.93 -10.26 -8.97
N THR A 211 1.71 -10.65 -8.59
CA THR A 211 1.38 -11.97 -8.04
C THR A 211 0.07 -12.51 -8.63
N ASP A 212 -0.06 -13.83 -8.70
CA ASP A 212 -1.31 -14.52 -9.01
C ASP A 212 -2.09 -14.93 -7.74
N ALA A 213 -1.54 -14.69 -6.54
CA ALA A 213 -2.30 -14.81 -5.31
C ALA A 213 -3.59 -13.97 -5.41
N PRO A 214 -4.77 -14.54 -5.20
CA PRO A 214 -6.03 -13.82 -5.32
C PRO A 214 -6.09 -12.61 -4.37
N ILE A 215 -6.09 -11.40 -4.95
CA ILE A 215 -6.31 -10.14 -4.24
C ILE A 215 -7.74 -9.69 -4.56
N ASN A 216 -8.50 -9.30 -3.54
CA ASN A 216 -9.87 -8.82 -3.65
C ASN A 216 -10.04 -7.58 -2.76
N PRO A 217 -11.12 -6.79 -2.95
CA PRO A 217 -11.43 -5.66 -2.07
C PRO A 217 -11.40 -6.06 -0.60
N GLY A 218 -10.63 -5.30 0.20
CA GLY A 218 -10.37 -5.56 1.61
C GLY A 218 -8.98 -6.15 1.89
N ASN A 219 -8.29 -6.74 0.91
CA ASN A 219 -6.87 -7.11 1.06
C ASN A 219 -5.94 -5.92 0.82
N SER A 220 -6.42 -4.83 0.19
CA SER A 220 -5.63 -3.62 -0.03
C SER A 220 -5.10 -3.07 1.28
N GLY A 221 -3.80 -2.76 1.32
CA GLY A 221 -3.07 -2.36 2.52
C GLY A 221 -2.61 -3.52 3.41
N GLY A 222 -3.03 -4.75 3.14
CA GLY A 222 -2.54 -5.95 3.81
C GLY A 222 -1.22 -6.43 3.22
N PRO A 223 -0.44 -7.26 3.96
CA PRO A 223 0.85 -7.73 3.50
C PRO A 223 0.74 -8.88 2.48
N LEU A 224 1.65 -8.87 1.52
CA LEU A 224 2.08 -10.03 0.75
C LEU A 224 3.34 -10.56 1.44
N VAL A 225 3.35 -11.81 1.88
CA VAL A 225 4.47 -12.39 2.63
C VAL A 225 5.05 -13.61 1.94
N ASN A 226 6.33 -13.89 2.17
CA ASN A 226 7.01 -15.10 1.74
C ASN A 226 6.76 -16.27 2.72
N VAL A 227 7.41 -17.41 2.48
CA VAL A 227 7.31 -18.61 3.31
C VAL A 227 7.94 -18.44 4.70
N ASP A 228 8.83 -17.47 4.88
CA ASP A 228 9.49 -17.14 6.15
C ASP A 228 8.68 -16.14 6.99
N GLY A 229 7.54 -15.67 6.46
CA GLY A 229 6.65 -14.71 7.13
C GLY A 229 7.13 -13.27 7.07
N GLU A 230 7.96 -12.93 6.09
CA GLU A 230 8.47 -11.60 5.86
C GLU A 230 7.63 -10.88 4.81
N LEU A 231 7.45 -9.56 4.97
CA LEU A 231 6.70 -8.72 4.04
C LEU A 231 7.51 -8.53 2.75
N VAL A 232 7.04 -9.17 1.67
CA VAL A 232 7.54 -9.04 0.30
C VAL A 232 7.00 -7.77 -0.35
N GLY A 233 5.75 -7.43 -0.04
CA GLY A 233 5.08 -6.23 -0.54
C GLY A 233 3.77 -5.94 0.17
N LEU A 234 3.16 -4.80 -0.18
CA LEU A 234 1.86 -4.37 0.33
C LEU A 234 0.81 -4.51 -0.77
N ASN A 235 -0.17 -5.38 -0.59
CA ASN A 235 -1.25 -5.59 -1.56
C ASN A 235 -1.97 -4.28 -1.86
N THR A 236 -2.14 -3.93 -3.12
CA THR A 236 -2.64 -2.60 -3.50
C THR A 236 -3.87 -2.70 -4.40
N PHE A 237 -3.75 -3.27 -5.60
CA PHE A 237 -4.84 -3.35 -6.56
C PHE A 237 -4.75 -4.60 -7.45
N ILE A 238 -5.78 -4.79 -8.27
CA ILE A 238 -5.85 -5.82 -9.31
C ILE A 238 -6.14 -5.16 -10.66
N LEU A 239 -5.59 -5.73 -11.73
CA LEU A 239 -6.09 -5.48 -13.08
C LEU A 239 -7.20 -6.50 -13.35
N SER A 240 -8.43 -5.99 -13.50
CA SER A 240 -9.61 -6.83 -13.68
C SER A 240 -10.72 -6.09 -14.41
N GLU A 241 -11.32 -6.74 -15.39
CA GLU A 241 -12.51 -6.23 -16.09
C GLU A 241 -13.80 -6.45 -15.28
N SER A 242 -13.81 -7.45 -14.39
CA SER A 242 -14.98 -7.86 -13.63
C SER A 242 -14.99 -7.36 -12.18
N GLY A 243 -13.92 -6.70 -11.72
CA GLY A 243 -13.75 -6.25 -10.33
C GLY A 243 -13.30 -7.33 -9.34
N GLY A 244 -13.19 -8.60 -9.77
CA GLY A 244 -12.64 -9.71 -8.98
C GLY A 244 -11.26 -10.14 -9.48
N SER A 245 -10.53 -10.93 -8.68
CA SER A 245 -9.21 -11.43 -9.03
C SER A 245 -9.22 -12.27 -10.30
N GLN A 246 -8.32 -11.94 -11.22
CA GLN A 246 -8.05 -12.68 -12.47
C GLN A 246 -6.60 -13.17 -12.56
N GLY A 247 -5.90 -13.26 -11.41
CA GLY A 247 -4.50 -13.67 -11.35
C GLY A 247 -3.51 -12.53 -11.69
N LEU A 248 -3.98 -11.29 -11.70
CA LEU A 248 -3.17 -10.09 -11.96
C LEU A 248 -3.27 -9.15 -10.75
N GLY A 249 -2.63 -9.56 -9.66
CA GLY A 249 -2.51 -8.78 -8.43
C GLY A 249 -1.20 -8.00 -8.38
N PHE A 250 -1.21 -6.84 -7.73
CA PHE A 250 -0.07 -5.94 -7.61
C PHE A 250 0.14 -5.53 -6.16
N ALA A 251 1.39 -5.57 -5.73
CA ALA A 251 1.81 -5.17 -4.40
C ALA A 251 2.98 -4.17 -4.48
N ILE A 252 2.98 -3.16 -3.61
CA ILE A 252 4.08 -2.21 -3.46
C ILE A 252 5.26 -2.96 -2.85
N PRO A 253 6.46 -2.96 -3.47
CA PRO A 253 7.62 -3.72 -3.01
C PRO A 253 8.08 -3.37 -1.60
N SER A 254 8.63 -4.37 -0.86
CA SER A 254 9.24 -4.16 0.45
C SER A 254 10.33 -3.09 0.45
N ALA A 255 11.11 -2.97 -0.62
CA ALA A 255 12.11 -1.91 -0.79
C ALA A 255 11.50 -0.50 -0.70
N ILE A 256 10.36 -0.27 -1.35
CA ILE A 256 9.64 1.01 -1.29
C ILE A 256 9.11 1.26 0.12
N VAL A 257 8.53 0.23 0.76
CA VAL A 257 8.06 0.32 2.14
C VAL A 257 9.21 0.66 3.10
N ALA A 258 10.37 -0.01 2.94
CA ALA A 258 11.57 0.20 3.77
C ALA A 258 12.11 1.63 3.66
N SER A 259 12.14 2.21 2.46
CA SER A 259 12.60 3.59 2.24
C SER A 259 11.58 4.64 2.70
N ALA A 260 10.28 4.36 2.54
CA ALA A 260 9.21 5.30 2.86
C ALA A 260 8.89 5.37 4.37
N TYR A 261 8.94 4.25 5.08
CA TYR A 261 8.54 4.17 6.49
C TYR A 261 9.28 5.17 7.40
N PRO A 262 10.63 5.23 7.41
CA PRO A 262 11.35 6.18 8.28
C PRO A 262 11.05 7.64 7.91
N GLN A 263 10.85 7.95 6.65
CA GLN A 263 10.53 9.30 6.19
C GLN A 263 9.11 9.71 6.61
N LEU A 264 8.11 8.86 6.36
CA LEU A 264 6.73 9.09 6.82
C LEU A 264 6.66 9.22 8.34
N LYS A 265 7.44 8.43 9.08
CA LYS A 265 7.51 8.49 10.55
C LYS A 265 8.08 9.81 11.05
N LYS A 266 9.13 10.34 10.38
CA LYS A 266 9.85 11.53 10.80
C LYS A 266 9.22 12.82 10.28
N TYR A 267 8.83 12.85 9.01
CA TYR A 267 8.42 14.07 8.30
C TYR A 267 6.93 14.10 7.97
N GLY A 268 6.25 12.95 7.94
CA GLY A 268 4.86 12.84 7.48
C GLY A 268 4.68 12.78 5.96
N HIS A 269 5.74 12.95 5.20
CA HIS A 269 5.81 12.89 3.74
C HIS A 269 7.16 12.32 3.29
N LEU A 270 7.34 12.14 1.98
CA LEU A 270 8.59 11.65 1.41
C LEU A 270 9.44 12.80 0.91
N HIS A 271 10.72 12.74 1.23
CA HIS A 271 11.77 13.55 0.58
C HIS A 271 12.24 12.79 -0.65
N ARG A 272 11.98 13.34 -1.82
CA ARG A 272 12.33 12.69 -3.08
C ARG A 272 13.71 13.08 -3.54
N GLY A 273 14.43 12.10 -3.99
CA GLY A 273 15.66 12.30 -4.73
C GLY A 273 15.39 12.67 -6.19
N LEU A 274 16.08 13.67 -6.70
CA LEU A 274 16.09 14.05 -8.09
C LEU A 274 17.49 13.84 -8.65
N MET A 275 17.61 13.07 -9.73
CA MET A 275 18.88 12.89 -10.46
C MET A 275 18.91 13.72 -11.73
N GLY A 276 17.74 13.98 -12.33
CA GLY A 276 17.59 14.88 -13.46
C GLY A 276 17.82 14.25 -14.82
N PHE A 277 17.41 12.99 -15.01
CA PHE A 277 17.38 12.36 -16.32
C PHE A 277 16.12 11.53 -16.51
N SER A 278 15.75 11.32 -17.76
CA SER A 278 14.67 10.43 -18.18
C SER A 278 15.20 9.21 -18.89
N MET A 279 14.47 8.11 -18.85
CA MET A 279 14.90 6.84 -19.41
C MET A 279 13.77 6.16 -20.17
N GLN A 280 14.13 5.34 -21.14
CA GLN A 280 13.22 4.64 -22.00
C GLN A 280 13.71 3.19 -22.24
N ALA A 281 12.76 2.27 -22.44
CA ALA A 281 13.09 0.92 -22.84
C ALA A 281 13.64 0.89 -24.27
N ILE A 282 14.71 0.15 -24.49
CA ILE A 282 15.26 -0.09 -25.82
C ILE A 282 14.36 -1.10 -26.53
N THR A 283 13.82 -0.71 -27.69
CA THR A 283 13.16 -1.62 -28.63
C THR A 283 14.12 -1.93 -29.77
N PRO A 284 13.93 -3.05 -30.52
CA PRO A 284 14.75 -3.34 -31.69
C PRO A 284 14.77 -2.23 -32.74
N GLU A 285 13.63 -1.54 -32.91
CA GLU A 285 13.48 -0.42 -33.85
C GLU A 285 14.29 0.78 -33.37
N LEU A 286 14.23 1.11 -32.07
CA LEU A 286 14.99 2.20 -31.49
C LEU A 286 16.48 1.91 -31.55
N ALA A 287 16.89 0.70 -31.25
CA ALA A 287 18.29 0.29 -31.31
C ALA A 287 18.85 0.41 -32.73
N ALA A 288 18.08 0.01 -33.73
CA ALA A 288 18.49 0.13 -35.15
C ALA A 288 18.54 1.59 -35.62
N ALA A 289 17.62 2.44 -35.17
CA ALA A 289 17.54 3.84 -35.58
C ALA A 289 18.66 4.72 -34.96
N LEU A 290 19.08 4.41 -33.72
CA LEU A 290 20.10 5.14 -32.99
C LEU A 290 21.47 4.44 -32.96
N ASP A 291 21.62 3.31 -33.68
CA ASP A 291 22.85 2.48 -33.68
C ASP A 291 23.33 2.12 -32.26
N LEU A 292 22.36 1.76 -31.37
CA LEU A 292 22.66 1.43 -29.99
C LEU A 292 23.42 0.10 -29.87
N PRO A 293 24.29 -0.05 -28.86
CA PRO A 293 25.09 -1.27 -28.66
C PRO A 293 24.26 -2.50 -28.25
N ARG A 294 22.99 -2.30 -27.90
CA ARG A 294 22.06 -3.37 -27.45
C ARG A 294 20.69 -3.19 -28.05
N THR A 295 19.99 -4.31 -28.26
CA THR A 295 18.61 -4.35 -28.78
C THR A 295 17.55 -4.42 -27.68
N SER A 296 17.95 -4.41 -26.41
CA SER A 296 17.09 -4.40 -25.22
C SER A 296 17.83 -3.74 -24.05
N GLY A 297 17.10 -3.35 -23.03
CA GLY A 297 17.63 -2.67 -21.84
C GLY A 297 17.07 -1.28 -21.68
N VAL A 298 17.85 -0.37 -21.12
CA VAL A 298 17.44 0.99 -20.77
C VAL A 298 18.38 2.00 -21.41
N VAL A 299 17.81 2.98 -22.11
CA VAL A 299 18.54 4.11 -22.69
C VAL A 299 18.11 5.41 -22.03
N VAL A 300 19.06 6.31 -21.83
CA VAL A 300 18.81 7.69 -21.39
C VAL A 300 18.17 8.46 -22.54
N SER A 301 16.94 8.92 -22.33
CA SER A 301 16.16 9.65 -23.33
C SER A 301 16.22 11.18 -23.17
N ASP A 302 16.55 11.66 -21.96
CA ASP A 302 16.70 13.09 -21.68
C ASP A 302 17.60 13.30 -20.46
N VAL A 303 18.32 14.42 -20.46
CA VAL A 303 19.14 14.89 -19.32
C VAL A 303 18.79 16.35 -19.09
N LEU A 304 18.26 16.66 -17.91
CA LEU A 304 17.84 18.01 -17.56
C LEU A 304 19.03 18.95 -17.39
N PRO A 305 19.01 20.14 -17.95
CA PRO A 305 20.05 21.15 -17.70
C PRO A 305 20.22 21.46 -16.20
N ASP A 306 21.43 21.73 -15.79
CA ASP A 306 21.82 22.06 -14.41
C ASP A 306 21.47 20.95 -13.40
N SER A 307 21.28 19.71 -13.87
CA SER A 307 20.97 18.56 -13.04
C SER A 307 22.22 17.83 -12.55
N ALA A 308 22.03 16.96 -11.52
CA ALA A 308 23.09 16.07 -11.04
C ALA A 308 23.56 15.09 -12.13
N ALA A 309 22.67 14.65 -13.01
CA ALA A 309 23.00 13.78 -14.12
C ALA A 309 23.87 14.48 -15.17
N GLU A 310 23.57 15.75 -15.52
CA GLU A 310 24.39 16.53 -16.43
C GLU A 310 25.78 16.79 -15.86
N GLU A 311 25.87 17.18 -14.58
CA GLU A 311 27.16 17.37 -13.88
C GLU A 311 28.02 16.11 -13.83
N ALA A 312 27.35 14.92 -13.71
CA ALA A 312 28.02 13.63 -13.74
C ALA A 312 28.44 13.20 -15.16
N GLY A 313 28.09 13.99 -16.19
CA GLY A 313 28.44 13.73 -17.58
C GLY A 313 27.59 12.67 -18.25
N LEU A 314 26.37 12.39 -17.73
CA LEU A 314 25.40 11.52 -18.38
C LEU A 314 24.96 12.17 -19.70
N GLY A 315 24.83 11.38 -20.75
CA GLY A 315 24.41 11.84 -22.07
C GLY A 315 23.13 11.18 -22.54
N ILE A 316 22.44 11.84 -23.44
CA ILE A 316 21.35 11.21 -24.20
C ILE A 316 21.96 10.08 -25.03
N GLU A 317 21.24 8.99 -25.24
CA GLU A 317 21.63 7.73 -25.91
C GLU A 317 22.61 6.86 -25.08
N ASP A 318 23.01 7.26 -23.87
CA ASP A 318 23.73 6.34 -22.99
C ASP A 318 22.83 5.15 -22.63
N VAL A 319 23.36 3.93 -22.78
CA VAL A 319 22.67 2.71 -22.35
C VAL A 319 23.10 2.40 -20.92
N VAL A 320 22.14 2.34 -20.01
CA VAL A 320 22.41 2.01 -18.61
C VAL A 320 22.55 0.50 -18.47
N ASP A 321 23.75 0.06 -18.05
CA ASP A 321 24.11 -1.33 -17.87
C ASP A 321 24.02 -1.80 -16.42
N THR A 322 24.49 -0.96 -15.49
CA THR A 322 24.50 -1.28 -14.06
C THR A 322 24.17 -0.07 -13.19
N VAL A 323 23.66 -0.34 -11.98
CA VAL A 323 23.55 0.61 -10.87
C VAL A 323 24.34 0.07 -9.69
N ASN A 324 25.38 0.78 -9.24
CA ASN A 324 26.29 0.33 -8.19
C ASN A 324 26.79 -1.11 -8.42
N GLY A 325 27.05 -1.47 -9.68
CA GLY A 325 27.53 -2.80 -10.09
C GLY A 325 26.44 -3.88 -10.25
N LYS A 326 25.18 -3.60 -9.90
CA LYS A 326 24.05 -4.48 -10.18
C LYS A 326 23.57 -4.29 -11.61
N ALA A 327 23.37 -5.38 -12.35
CA ALA A 327 22.89 -5.33 -13.74
C ALA A 327 21.44 -4.80 -13.80
N VAL A 328 21.17 -3.98 -14.82
CA VAL A 328 19.86 -3.40 -15.11
C VAL A 328 19.37 -3.93 -16.46
N GLU A 329 18.21 -4.57 -16.44
CA GLU A 329 17.61 -5.17 -17.63
C GLU A 329 16.38 -4.43 -18.15
N SER A 330 15.75 -3.58 -17.33
CA SER A 330 14.51 -2.89 -17.68
C SER A 330 14.33 -1.57 -16.93
N VAL A 331 13.51 -0.68 -17.49
CA VAL A 331 13.13 0.60 -16.88
C VAL A 331 12.52 0.39 -15.48
N PRO A 332 11.59 -0.54 -15.24
CA PRO A 332 11.05 -0.78 -13.91
C PRO A 332 12.12 -1.17 -12.89
N MET A 333 13.08 -2.03 -13.25
CA MET A 333 14.17 -2.40 -12.35
C MET A 333 15.06 -1.21 -12.01
N LEU A 334 15.42 -0.40 -13.03
CA LEU A 334 16.23 0.81 -12.82
C LEU A 334 15.50 1.81 -11.92
N SER A 335 14.22 2.08 -12.19
CA SER A 335 13.41 3.01 -11.40
C SER A 335 13.32 2.59 -9.93
N LEU A 336 13.10 1.30 -9.68
CA LEU A 336 13.03 0.76 -8.33
C LEU A 336 14.37 0.85 -7.61
N GLU A 337 15.47 0.50 -8.29
CA GLU A 337 16.81 0.59 -7.69
C GLU A 337 17.16 2.05 -7.37
N LEU A 338 16.87 2.98 -8.28
CA LEU A 338 17.11 4.41 -8.06
C LEU A 338 16.26 5.00 -6.93
N SER A 339 15.03 4.51 -6.73
CA SER A 339 14.13 4.96 -5.65
C SER A 339 14.61 4.63 -4.23
N ARG A 340 15.62 3.78 -4.09
CA ARG A 340 16.19 3.38 -2.80
C ARG A 340 17.17 4.41 -2.23
N TYR A 341 17.66 5.33 -3.06
CA TYR A 341 18.70 6.30 -2.67
C TYR A 341 18.06 7.62 -2.21
N ALA A 342 18.47 8.06 -1.04
CA ALA A 342 18.04 9.33 -0.45
C ALA A 342 18.85 10.51 -1.02
N ALA A 343 18.34 11.72 -0.83
CA ALA A 343 19.05 12.93 -1.14
C ALA A 343 20.41 12.99 -0.40
N GLY A 344 21.48 13.37 -1.10
CA GLY A 344 22.85 13.40 -0.63
C GLY A 344 23.62 12.09 -0.83
N GLU A 345 22.96 10.98 -1.18
CA GLU A 345 23.64 9.74 -1.52
C GLU A 345 24.15 9.76 -2.97
N THR A 346 25.24 9.05 -3.23
CA THR A 346 25.83 8.94 -4.57
C THR A 346 25.54 7.58 -5.17
N VAL A 347 25.09 7.59 -6.43
CA VAL A 347 24.79 6.41 -7.22
C VAL A 347 25.77 6.35 -8.38
N THR A 348 26.39 5.20 -8.60
CA THR A 348 27.27 4.95 -9.75
C THR A 348 26.50 4.22 -10.83
N LEU A 349 26.29 4.86 -11.98
CA LEU A 349 25.74 4.21 -13.18
C LEU A 349 26.88 3.70 -14.05
N GLY A 350 26.86 2.41 -14.38
CA GLY A 350 27.67 1.83 -15.45
C GLY A 350 26.93 2.01 -16.77
N LEU A 351 27.61 2.57 -17.75
CA LEU A 351 27.02 3.03 -19.01
C LEU A 351 27.77 2.46 -20.20
N LEU A 352 27.03 2.28 -21.30
CA LEU A 352 27.62 2.10 -22.64
C LEU A 352 27.28 3.32 -23.49
N ARG A 353 28.30 4.05 -23.92
CA ARG A 353 28.19 5.18 -24.87
C ARG A 353 28.78 4.73 -26.21
N GLY A 354 27.93 4.41 -27.17
CA GLY A 354 28.34 3.62 -28.33
C GLY A 354 28.92 2.29 -27.89
N MET A 355 30.17 2.00 -28.20
CA MET A 355 30.87 0.76 -27.81
C MET A 355 31.79 0.93 -26.58
N GLU A 356 31.84 2.10 -26.00
CA GLU A 356 32.73 2.40 -24.87
C GLU A 356 31.98 2.22 -23.55
N THR A 357 32.63 1.54 -22.59
CA THR A 357 32.12 1.43 -21.22
C THR A 357 32.55 2.65 -20.42
N MET A 358 31.59 3.29 -19.78
CA MET A 358 31.78 4.48 -18.95
C MET A 358 31.11 4.29 -17.59
N SER A 359 31.39 5.21 -16.67
CA SER A 359 30.65 5.32 -15.42
C SER A 359 30.33 6.78 -15.13
N ALA A 360 29.16 7.03 -14.57
CA ALA A 360 28.73 8.34 -14.06
C ALA A 360 28.39 8.22 -12.57
N GLU A 361 28.98 9.09 -11.74
CA GLU A 361 28.65 9.19 -10.32
C GLU A 361 27.69 10.35 -10.13
N ILE A 362 26.43 10.03 -9.80
CA ILE A 362 25.34 10.99 -9.66
C ILE A 362 25.03 11.14 -8.18
N THR A 363 25.20 12.33 -7.62
CA THR A 363 24.73 12.64 -6.28
C THR A 363 23.26 13.03 -6.32
N VAL A 364 22.43 12.27 -5.66
CA VAL A 364 20.98 12.51 -5.59
C VAL A 364 20.71 13.86 -4.95
N ARG A 365 20.04 14.77 -5.65
CA ARG A 365 19.60 16.06 -5.11
C ARG A 365 18.23 15.93 -4.49
N GLU A 366 17.97 16.69 -3.45
CA GLU A 366 16.64 16.76 -2.86
C GLU A 366 15.72 17.55 -3.79
N LEU A 367 14.55 16.97 -4.12
CA LEU A 367 13.47 17.72 -4.74
C LEU A 367 12.81 18.57 -3.64
N PRO A 368 12.87 19.91 -3.72
CA PRO A 368 12.26 20.75 -2.70
C PRO A 368 10.81 20.39 -2.48
N HIS A 369 10.43 20.18 -1.23
CA HIS A 369 9.04 19.93 -0.86
C HIS A 369 8.48 21.25 -0.32
N PRO A 370 7.37 21.78 -0.86
CA PRO A 370 6.82 23.08 -0.47
C PRO A 370 6.60 23.25 1.04
N ILE A 371 6.25 22.14 1.73
CA ILE A 371 6.08 22.14 3.19
C ILE A 371 7.40 22.43 3.91
N ASP A 372 8.52 21.91 3.43
CA ASP A 372 9.82 22.07 4.09
C ASP A 372 10.34 23.52 3.95
N ASP A 373 10.17 24.10 2.75
CA ASP A 373 10.54 25.49 2.48
C ASP A 373 9.74 26.45 3.39
N VAL A 374 8.43 26.23 3.49
CA VAL A 374 7.58 27.02 4.41
C VAL A 374 7.89 26.71 5.87
N SER A 375 8.21 25.45 6.21
CA SER A 375 8.58 25.04 7.54
C SER A 375 9.85 25.70 8.04
N ALA A 376 10.83 25.93 7.14
CA ALA A 376 12.07 26.62 7.45
C ALA A 376 11.85 28.10 7.85
N LEU A 377 10.75 28.71 7.41
CA LEU A 377 10.36 30.08 7.79
C LEU A 377 9.62 30.14 9.12
N ALA A 378 9.20 29.01 9.68
CA ALA A 378 8.40 28.99 10.89
C ALA A 378 9.24 29.26 12.14
N ASP A 379 8.78 30.22 12.93
CA ASP A 379 9.30 30.47 14.28
C ASP A 379 8.43 29.67 15.28
N PRO A 380 8.98 28.64 15.95
CA PRO A 380 8.19 27.80 16.87
C PRO A 380 7.56 28.57 18.04
N GLU A 381 8.18 29.68 18.48
CA GLU A 381 7.61 30.49 19.57
C GLU A 381 6.47 31.37 19.07
N LYS A 382 6.65 32.03 17.94
CA LYS A 382 5.63 32.90 17.32
C LYS A 382 4.53 32.12 16.64
N GLY A 383 4.85 30.96 16.06
CA GLY A 383 3.91 30.09 15.35
C GLY A 383 3.06 29.18 16.22
N SER A 384 3.39 29.03 17.51
CA SER A 384 2.69 28.10 18.41
C SER A 384 1.22 28.48 18.63
N VAL A 385 0.31 27.52 18.38
CA VAL A 385 -1.12 27.60 18.72
C VAL A 385 -1.46 26.43 19.66
N PRO A 386 -1.19 26.58 20.97
CA PRO A 386 -1.24 25.45 21.92
C PRO A 386 -2.61 24.79 22.02
N LYS A 387 -3.71 25.56 21.89
CA LYS A 387 -5.09 25.02 21.94
C LYS A 387 -5.42 24.08 20.79
N LEU A 388 -4.75 24.22 19.64
CA LEU A 388 -4.86 23.30 18.49
C LEU A 388 -3.71 22.30 18.44
N GLY A 389 -2.68 22.47 19.29
CA GLY A 389 -1.49 21.63 19.28
C GLY A 389 -0.72 21.70 17.97
N ILE A 390 -0.59 22.90 17.39
CA ILE A 390 0.10 23.11 16.10
C ILE A 390 1.14 24.22 16.21
N ILE A 391 2.07 24.21 15.27
CA ILE A 391 2.88 25.34 14.87
C ILE A 391 2.40 25.76 13.49
N GLY A 392 2.06 27.02 13.31
CA GLY A 392 1.60 27.59 12.06
C GLY A 392 2.46 28.74 11.59
N ILE A 393 2.22 29.17 10.36
CA ILE A 393 2.74 30.38 9.75
C ILE A 393 1.61 31.10 9.02
N ASP A 394 1.63 32.42 9.02
CA ASP A 394 0.64 33.22 8.30
C ASP A 394 0.80 33.02 6.80
N VAL A 395 -0.30 32.80 6.07
CA VAL A 395 -0.31 32.81 4.62
C VAL A 395 -0.29 34.27 4.17
N ALA A 396 0.91 34.77 3.86
CA ALA A 396 1.17 36.07 3.28
C ALA A 396 1.76 35.90 1.88
N ASP A 397 1.93 37.00 1.15
CA ASP A 397 2.39 36.95 -0.26
C ASP A 397 3.70 36.14 -0.43
N GLU A 398 4.64 36.27 0.50
CA GLU A 398 5.92 35.57 0.47
C GLU A 398 5.75 34.05 0.70
N THR A 399 4.93 33.65 1.66
CA THR A 399 4.64 32.23 1.96
C THR A 399 3.70 31.62 0.96
N ALA A 400 2.74 32.39 0.42
CA ALA A 400 1.83 31.93 -0.61
C ALA A 400 2.52 31.55 -1.92
N ALA A 401 3.67 32.21 -2.24
CA ALA A 401 4.47 31.87 -3.41
C ALA A 401 5.17 30.50 -3.33
N LEU A 402 5.40 30.01 -2.11
CA LEU A 402 6.02 28.70 -1.84
C LEU A 402 4.99 27.56 -1.76
N LEU A 403 3.71 27.92 -1.62
CA LEU A 403 2.63 26.92 -1.50
C LEU A 403 2.05 26.58 -2.87
N PRO A 404 1.52 25.35 -3.06
CA PRO A 404 0.66 25.05 -4.21
C PRO A 404 -0.46 26.09 -4.31
N ALA A 405 -0.94 26.38 -5.51
CA ALA A 405 -1.99 27.37 -5.73
C ALA A 405 -3.18 27.16 -4.77
N LEU A 406 -3.28 28.04 -3.77
CA LEU A 406 -4.35 28.00 -2.79
C LEU A 406 -5.64 28.58 -3.38
N ARG A 407 -6.76 27.98 -3.00
CA ARG A 407 -8.10 28.47 -3.40
C ARG A 407 -8.48 29.74 -2.63
N ILE A 408 -7.94 29.90 -1.42
CA ILE A 408 -8.11 31.07 -0.56
C ILE A 408 -6.71 31.58 -0.19
N SER A 409 -6.39 32.81 -0.58
CA SER A 409 -5.05 33.38 -0.44
C SER A 409 -4.70 33.89 0.96
N SER A 410 -5.45 33.51 1.99
CA SER A 410 -5.19 33.91 3.37
C SER A 410 -5.55 32.80 4.35
N GLY A 411 -4.87 32.75 5.47
CA GLY A 411 -5.10 31.74 6.49
C GLY A 411 -3.86 31.48 7.34
N VAL A 412 -3.88 30.37 8.05
CA VAL A 412 -2.74 29.87 8.81
C VAL A 412 -2.33 28.51 8.26
N PHE A 413 -1.15 28.44 7.67
CA PHE A 413 -0.56 27.18 7.22
C PHE A 413 -0.01 26.39 8.40
N VAL A 414 -0.39 25.14 8.52
CA VAL A 414 0.06 24.22 9.59
C VAL A 414 1.41 23.63 9.20
N VAL A 415 2.45 24.06 9.87
CA VAL A 415 3.83 23.59 9.65
C VAL A 415 4.09 22.26 10.35
N ALA A 416 3.66 22.18 11.61
CA ALA A 416 3.91 21.02 12.44
C ALA A 416 2.81 20.85 13.50
N ARG A 417 2.73 19.63 14.05
CA ARG A 417 1.90 19.32 15.21
C ARG A 417 2.78 19.17 16.44
N THR A 418 2.46 19.90 17.49
CA THR A 418 3.17 19.85 18.78
C THR A 418 2.52 18.87 19.75
N ARG A 419 1.26 18.48 19.53
CA ARG A 419 0.49 17.60 20.39
C ARG A 419 -0.48 16.74 19.58
N VAL A 420 -0.70 15.53 20.05
CA VAL A 420 -1.78 14.69 19.54
C VAL A 420 -3.07 15.15 20.17
N VAL A 421 -3.92 15.83 19.41
CA VAL A 421 -5.27 16.17 19.84
C VAL A 421 -6.17 14.98 19.49
N SER A 422 -6.60 14.23 20.49
CA SER A 422 -7.58 13.16 20.31
C SER A 422 -8.97 13.79 20.22
N GLY A 423 -9.60 13.67 19.05
CA GLY A 423 -10.97 14.15 18.82
C GLY A 423 -11.66 13.29 17.75
N ASN A 424 -12.97 13.31 17.72
CA ASN A 424 -13.80 12.57 16.76
C ASN A 424 -13.84 13.24 15.35
N GLY A 425 -12.90 14.14 15.04
CA GLY A 425 -12.85 14.90 13.80
C GLY A 425 -11.64 14.57 12.92
N VAL A 426 -11.61 15.15 11.72
CA VAL A 426 -10.44 15.09 10.83
C VAL A 426 -9.27 15.79 11.53
N PRO A 427 -8.20 15.10 11.87
CA PRO A 427 -7.06 15.73 12.52
C PRO A 427 -6.40 16.72 11.57
N LEU A 428 -5.97 17.87 12.12
CA LEU A 428 -5.07 18.76 11.39
C LEU A 428 -3.76 18.05 11.08
N MET A 429 -3.26 18.28 9.89
CA MET A 429 -1.98 17.72 9.42
C MET A 429 -1.03 18.86 9.03
N ALA A 430 0.27 18.61 9.03
CA ALA A 430 1.21 19.49 8.37
C ALA A 430 0.82 19.59 6.88
N GLY A 431 0.85 20.82 6.33
CA GLY A 431 0.36 21.10 4.98
C GLY A 431 -1.09 21.59 4.89
N ASP A 432 -1.88 21.55 5.97
CA ASP A 432 -3.21 22.15 5.99
C ASP A 432 -3.12 23.68 6.06
N VAL A 433 -4.07 24.37 5.43
CA VAL A 433 -4.28 25.82 5.62
C VAL A 433 -5.61 26.05 6.31
N ILE A 434 -5.60 26.66 7.49
CA ILE A 434 -6.81 27.01 8.25
C ILE A 434 -7.34 28.35 7.76
N HIS A 435 -8.54 28.34 7.16
CA HIS A 435 -9.18 29.53 6.61
C HIS A 435 -10.27 30.12 7.51
N SER A 436 -10.93 29.31 8.33
CA SER A 436 -11.92 29.79 9.29
C SER A 436 -12.07 28.89 10.50
N VAL A 437 -12.56 29.46 11.60
CA VAL A 437 -12.97 28.77 12.84
C VAL A 437 -14.42 29.12 13.10
N ASN A 438 -15.30 28.13 13.22
CA ASN A 438 -16.74 28.29 13.43
C ASN A 438 -17.38 29.31 12.46
N GLY A 439 -16.93 29.32 11.19
CA GLY A 439 -17.40 30.25 10.18
C GLY A 439 -16.75 31.65 10.19
N ILE A 440 -15.91 31.96 11.18
CA ILE A 440 -15.21 33.25 11.28
C ILE A 440 -13.85 33.09 10.55
N THR A 441 -13.58 33.97 9.60
CA THR A 441 -12.36 33.94 8.79
C THR A 441 -11.10 34.14 9.64
N VAL A 442 -10.12 33.29 9.41
CA VAL A 442 -8.77 33.38 9.98
C VAL A 442 -7.84 33.99 8.92
N ARG A 443 -7.06 34.99 9.32
CA ARG A 443 -6.08 35.64 8.43
C ARG A 443 -4.66 35.59 8.97
N SER A 444 -4.51 35.33 10.26
CA SER A 444 -3.21 35.26 10.93
C SER A 444 -3.26 34.36 12.15
N ILE A 445 -2.09 33.96 12.63
CA ILE A 445 -1.91 33.18 13.86
C ILE A 445 -2.48 33.92 15.05
N ASP A 446 -2.25 35.23 15.14
CA ASP A 446 -2.79 36.03 16.25
C ASP A 446 -4.31 36.13 16.19
N GLY A 447 -4.89 36.31 14.99
CA GLY A 447 -6.31 36.21 14.76
C GLY A 447 -6.89 34.85 15.17
N LEU A 448 -6.20 33.78 14.79
CA LEU A 448 -6.57 32.42 15.22
C LEU A 448 -6.52 32.23 16.72
N ARG A 449 -5.48 32.74 17.40
CA ARG A 449 -5.36 32.69 18.86
C ARG A 449 -6.50 33.46 19.57
N VAL A 450 -6.86 34.61 19.04
CA VAL A 450 -7.98 35.40 19.58
C VAL A 450 -9.30 34.63 19.45
N LEU A 451 -9.59 34.07 18.28
CA LEU A 451 -10.80 33.24 18.04
C LEU A 451 -10.87 32.01 18.96
N LEU A 452 -9.72 31.47 19.32
CA LEU A 452 -9.61 30.35 20.24
C LEU A 452 -9.64 30.80 21.70
N GLY A 453 -9.48 32.09 22.00
CA GLY A 453 -9.35 32.63 23.36
C GLY A 453 -10.50 32.25 24.24
N ASP A 454 -11.73 32.37 23.78
CA ASP A 454 -12.96 32.11 24.50
C ASP A 454 -13.37 30.62 24.51
N ALA A 455 -12.69 29.77 23.74
CA ALA A 455 -12.99 28.34 23.71
C ALA A 455 -12.45 27.65 24.98
N THR A 456 -13.37 27.01 25.71
CA THR A 456 -13.05 26.23 26.93
C THR A 456 -12.67 24.79 26.60
N SER A 457 -12.06 24.11 27.56
CA SER A 457 -11.85 22.65 27.46
C SER A 457 -13.19 21.98 27.12
N ASP A 458 -13.15 21.00 26.21
CA ASP A 458 -14.31 20.32 25.64
C ASP A 458 -15.13 21.10 24.60
N SER A 459 -14.75 22.33 24.23
CA SER A 459 -15.39 23.01 23.10
C SER A 459 -15.13 22.27 21.79
N GLU A 460 -16.19 21.98 21.03
CA GLU A 460 -16.08 21.50 19.66
C GLU A 460 -15.95 22.70 18.73
N LEU A 461 -14.87 22.69 17.95
CA LEU A 461 -14.60 23.69 16.92
C LEU A 461 -14.76 23.08 15.53
N VAL A 462 -15.29 23.87 14.62
CA VAL A 462 -15.33 23.54 13.18
C VAL A 462 -14.33 24.44 12.48
N LEU A 463 -13.32 23.83 11.88
CA LEU A 463 -12.30 24.51 11.09
C LEU A 463 -12.58 24.28 9.61
N GLN A 464 -12.55 25.32 8.80
CA GLN A 464 -12.44 25.15 7.34
C GLN A 464 -10.96 25.12 7.01
N VAL A 465 -10.53 24.02 6.43
CA VAL A 465 -9.12 23.80 6.05
C VAL A 465 -9.04 23.50 4.55
N GLU A 466 -7.94 23.94 3.96
CA GLU A 466 -7.53 23.53 2.63
C GLU A 466 -6.40 22.51 2.75
N ARG A 467 -6.60 21.33 2.14
CA ARG A 467 -5.65 20.24 2.10
C ARG A 467 -5.51 19.77 0.65
N ASN A 468 -4.29 19.80 0.11
CA ASN A 468 -4.02 19.41 -1.27
C ASN A 468 -4.95 20.09 -2.30
N GLY A 469 -5.21 21.40 -2.11
CA GLY A 469 -6.09 22.19 -2.99
C GLY A 469 -7.59 21.93 -2.82
N GLN A 470 -8.00 21.14 -1.82
CA GLN A 470 -9.41 20.84 -1.52
C GLN A 470 -9.85 21.45 -0.20
N LEU A 471 -10.96 22.20 -0.23
CA LEU A 471 -11.58 22.74 0.99
C LEU A 471 -12.40 21.64 1.69
N GLN A 472 -12.20 21.51 3.00
CA GLN A 472 -12.94 20.57 3.85
C GLN A 472 -13.18 21.15 5.25
N PHE A 473 -14.13 20.59 5.98
CA PHE A 473 -14.34 20.94 7.36
C PHE A 473 -13.70 19.89 8.29
N ALA A 474 -12.84 20.38 9.17
CA ALA A 474 -12.24 19.60 10.24
C ALA A 474 -12.93 19.96 11.56
N THR A 475 -13.31 18.97 12.37
CA THR A 475 -13.81 19.22 13.73
C THR A 475 -12.72 18.84 14.72
N CYS A 476 -12.42 19.71 15.65
CA CYS A 476 -11.47 19.44 16.71
C CYS A 476 -12.06 19.83 18.07
N ARG A 477 -11.66 19.10 19.10
CA ARG A 477 -11.99 19.41 20.49
C ARG A 477 -10.77 20.01 21.16
N ILE A 478 -10.97 21.05 21.89
CA ILE A 478 -9.93 21.69 22.73
C ILE A 478 -9.88 20.95 24.08
N TYR A 479 -8.70 20.71 24.58
CA TYR A 479 -8.43 20.09 25.86
C TYR A 479 -7.78 21.09 26.83
#